data_697bd07a878342d4628ab913ea943c3a
#
_entry.id   697bd07a878342d4628ab913ea943c3a
#
_cell.length_a   1.000
_cell.length_b   1.000
_cell.length_c   1.000
_cell.angle_alpha   90.00
_cell.angle_beta   90.00
_cell.angle_gamma   90.00
#
_symmetry.space_group_name_H-M   'P 1'
#
loop_
_entity.id
_entity.type
_entity.pdbx_description
1 polymer ?
#
loop_
_entity_poly.entity_id
_entity_poly.type
_entity_poly.pdbx_seq_one_letter_code
_entity_poly.pdbx_strand_id
1 'polypeptide(L)'
;MTFGECYKHLEDGGFATKKEWGDSFLWMKKKALVKSEWCKDNILKSIADANGGSVEAEQTICKYDAVNKKVVTGFVPQQEDMASDSWFETEPNILFHNRKKVDFAGDLFDGIDIIKKP
;
A
#
# COMPACT_ATOMS: atom_id res chain seq x y z
N MET A 1 -13.43 13.50 6.71
CA MET A 1 -12.66 14.32 5.76
C MET A 1 -12.96 13.89 4.34
N THR A 2 -12.68 14.77 3.40
CA THR A 2 -12.88 14.46 1.99
C THR A 2 -11.85 13.44 1.53
N PHE A 3 -12.06 12.86 0.34
CA PHE A 3 -11.09 11.93 -0.21
C PHE A 3 -9.76 12.62 -0.52
N GLY A 4 -9.80 13.89 -0.93
CA GLY A 4 -8.56 14.63 -1.15
C GLY A 4 -7.74 14.78 0.12
N GLU A 5 -8.39 15.06 1.23
CA GLU A 5 -7.72 15.13 2.52
C GLU A 5 -7.22 13.76 2.94
N CYS A 6 -8.01 12.73 2.67
CA CYS A 6 -7.62 11.37 2.92
C CYS A 6 -6.35 11.01 2.14
N TYR A 7 -6.32 11.35 0.86
CA TYR A 7 -5.18 11.05 0.01
C TYR A 7 -3.90 11.68 0.57
N LYS A 8 -4.01 12.93 1.00
CA LYS A 8 -2.85 13.60 1.57
C LYS A 8 -2.39 12.93 2.85
N HIS A 9 -3.32 12.49 3.68
CA HIS A 9 -2.99 11.77 4.90
C HIS A 9 -2.28 10.46 4.58
N LEU A 10 -2.70 9.78 3.52
CA LEU A 10 -2.04 8.54 3.08
C LEU A 10 -0.62 8.83 2.59
N GLU A 11 -0.44 9.93 1.86
CA GLU A 11 0.90 10.30 1.41
C GLU A 11 1.84 10.58 2.58
N ASP A 12 1.29 11.05 3.69
CA ASP A 12 2.07 11.33 4.89
C ASP A 12 2.33 10.08 5.72
N GLY A 13 1.90 8.92 5.25
CA GLY A 13 2.19 7.66 5.92
C GLY A 13 1.08 7.17 6.83
N GLY A 14 -0.09 7.77 6.77
CA GLY A 14 -1.20 7.39 7.62
C GLY A 14 -2.08 6.34 7.01
N PHE A 15 -3.10 5.97 7.76
CA PHE A 15 -4.11 5.01 7.33
C PHE A 15 -5.46 5.67 7.38
N ALA A 16 -6.35 5.28 6.48
CA ALA A 16 -7.67 5.88 6.43
C ALA A 16 -8.73 4.83 6.10
N THR A 17 -9.94 5.10 6.53
CA THR A 17 -11.06 4.20 6.27
C THR A 17 -12.34 5.03 6.22
N LYS A 18 -13.44 4.38 5.90
CA LYS A 18 -14.77 4.97 5.99
C LYS A 18 -15.57 4.19 7.00
N LYS A 19 -16.57 4.85 7.59
CA LYS A 19 -17.38 4.24 8.62
C LYS A 19 -17.97 2.90 8.18
N GLU A 20 -18.41 2.82 6.95
CA GLU A 20 -19.08 1.61 6.46
C GLU A 20 -18.11 0.49 6.05
N TRP A 21 -16.82 0.73 6.12
CA TRP A 21 -15.83 -0.27 5.74
C TRP A 21 -15.43 -1.22 6.87
N GLY A 22 -15.86 -0.92 8.09
CA GLY A 22 -15.47 -1.76 9.22
C GLY A 22 -13.97 -1.77 9.42
N ASP A 23 -13.37 -2.95 9.38
CA ASP A 23 -11.94 -3.09 9.63
C ASP A 23 -11.06 -2.95 8.39
N SER A 24 -11.66 -2.70 7.23
CA SER A 24 -10.90 -2.48 6.00
C SER A 24 -10.29 -1.09 6.03
N PHE A 25 -9.13 -0.92 5.41
CA PHE A 25 -8.47 0.38 5.42
C PHE A 25 -7.54 0.55 4.23
N LEU A 26 -7.15 1.81 4.01
CA LEU A 26 -6.22 2.18 2.95
C LEU A 26 -4.89 2.63 3.54
N TRP A 27 -3.83 2.42 2.78
CA TRP A 27 -2.53 3.03 3.06
C TRP A 27 -1.80 3.26 1.75
N MET A 28 -0.75 4.07 1.78
CA MET A 28 0.03 4.35 0.58
C MET A 28 1.29 3.51 0.59
N LYS A 29 1.44 2.67 -0.41
CA LYS A 29 2.67 1.94 -0.61
C LYS A 29 3.62 2.89 -1.33
N LYS A 30 4.72 3.23 -0.67
CA LYS A 30 5.65 4.22 -1.20
C LYS A 30 6.37 3.70 -2.43
N LYS A 31 6.85 4.62 -3.25
CA LYS A 31 7.64 4.21 -4.39
C LYS A 31 8.95 3.59 -3.91
N ALA A 32 9.48 2.68 -4.68
CA ALA A 32 10.66 1.94 -4.30
C ALA A 32 11.53 1.65 -5.52
N LEU A 33 12.83 1.53 -5.28
CA LEU A 33 13.75 1.11 -6.33
C LEU A 33 13.80 -0.41 -6.30
N VAL A 34 13.43 -1.01 -7.42
CA VAL A 34 13.39 -2.47 -7.54
C VAL A 34 14.63 -2.91 -8.28
N LYS A 35 15.50 -3.66 -7.61
CA LYS A 35 16.71 -4.18 -8.23
C LYS A 35 16.47 -5.58 -8.74
N SER A 36 16.94 -5.85 -9.94
CA SER A 36 16.76 -7.14 -10.60
C SER A 36 17.14 -8.30 -9.70
N GLU A 37 18.26 -8.20 -9.02
CA GLU A 37 18.77 -9.28 -8.17
C GLU A 37 17.90 -9.58 -6.97
N TRP A 38 16.98 -8.67 -6.61
CA TRP A 38 16.09 -8.84 -5.48
C TRP A 38 14.66 -9.22 -5.87
N CYS A 39 14.41 -9.34 -7.18
CA CYS A 39 13.07 -9.63 -7.66
C CYS A 39 12.79 -11.13 -7.65
N LYS A 40 11.60 -11.49 -7.17
CA LYS A 40 11.12 -12.87 -7.28
C LYS A 40 10.21 -13.03 -8.48
N ASP A 41 9.60 -11.92 -8.93
CA ASP A 41 8.70 -11.94 -10.08
C ASP A 41 9.52 -11.82 -11.35
N ASN A 42 9.41 -12.82 -12.23
CA ASN A 42 10.20 -12.87 -13.45
C ASN A 42 9.92 -11.71 -14.40
N ILE A 43 8.70 -11.24 -14.44
CA ILE A 43 8.35 -10.11 -15.31
C ILE A 43 9.04 -8.85 -14.80
N LEU A 44 8.93 -8.59 -13.51
CA LEU A 44 9.52 -7.42 -12.91
C LEU A 44 11.06 -7.48 -13.03
N LYS A 45 11.62 -8.67 -12.85
CA LYS A 45 13.05 -8.87 -13.00
C LYS A 45 13.50 -8.54 -14.42
N SER A 46 12.73 -8.98 -15.42
CA SER A 46 13.04 -8.72 -16.82
C SER A 46 12.99 -7.22 -17.13
N ILE A 47 12.02 -6.53 -16.56
CA ILE A 47 11.90 -5.09 -16.75
C ILE A 47 13.11 -4.38 -16.13
N ALA A 48 13.49 -4.77 -14.92
CA ALA A 48 14.64 -4.19 -14.25
C ALA A 48 15.91 -4.45 -15.04
N ASP A 49 16.09 -5.68 -15.56
CA ASP A 49 17.26 -6.02 -16.35
C ASP A 49 17.32 -5.16 -17.61
N ALA A 50 16.18 -4.92 -18.25
CA ALA A 50 16.13 -4.10 -19.46
C ALA A 50 16.47 -2.64 -19.19
N ASN A 51 16.43 -2.23 -17.93
CA ASN A 51 16.68 -0.85 -17.51
C ASN A 51 17.98 -0.72 -16.72
N GLY A 52 18.94 -1.56 -17.00
CA GLY A 52 20.27 -1.42 -16.39
C GLY A 52 20.38 -2.04 -15.01
N GLY A 53 19.44 -2.91 -14.65
CA GLY A 53 19.51 -3.63 -13.39
C GLY A 53 18.55 -3.16 -12.33
N SER A 54 17.81 -2.08 -12.58
CA SER A 54 16.83 -1.60 -11.62
C SER A 54 15.74 -0.79 -12.31
N VAL A 55 14.60 -0.68 -11.65
CA VAL A 55 13.49 0.12 -12.14
C VAL A 55 12.76 0.67 -10.93
N GLU A 56 12.17 1.85 -11.09
CA GLU A 56 11.42 2.48 -10.00
C GLU A 56 9.96 2.05 -10.07
N ALA A 57 9.44 1.57 -8.95
CA ALA A 57 8.02 1.26 -8.83
C ALA A 57 7.34 2.46 -8.17
N GLU A 58 6.32 3.00 -8.84
CA GLU A 58 5.61 4.17 -8.35
C GLU A 58 4.79 3.87 -7.11
N GLN A 59 4.48 4.92 -6.36
CA GLN A 59 3.63 4.76 -5.21
C GLN A 59 2.20 4.42 -5.66
N THR A 60 1.49 3.70 -4.82
CA THR A 60 0.11 3.33 -5.11
C THR A 60 -0.68 3.19 -3.82
N ILE A 61 -1.99 3.39 -3.92
CA ILE A 61 -2.86 3.18 -2.77
C ILE A 61 -3.19 1.70 -2.70
N CYS A 62 -3.06 1.14 -1.51
CA CYS A 62 -3.44 -0.24 -1.26
C CYS A 62 -4.61 -0.28 -0.30
N LYS A 63 -5.45 -1.28 -0.44
CA LYS A 63 -6.58 -1.50 0.45
C LYS A 63 -6.49 -2.88 1.07
N TYR A 64 -6.62 -2.95 2.39
CA TYR A 64 -6.85 -4.22 3.05
C TYR A 64 -8.35 -4.44 3.13
N ASP A 65 -8.84 -5.48 2.48
CA ASP A 65 -10.25 -5.85 2.48
C ASP A 65 -10.45 -6.88 3.59
N ALA A 66 -10.95 -6.43 4.74
CA ALA A 66 -11.07 -7.30 5.90
C ALA A 66 -12.16 -8.36 5.72
N VAL A 67 -13.14 -8.07 4.87
CA VAL A 67 -14.23 -9.02 4.63
C VAL A 67 -13.74 -10.23 3.86
N ASN A 68 -12.99 -9.99 2.79
CA ASN A 68 -12.48 -11.06 1.94
C ASN A 68 -11.06 -11.45 2.27
N LYS A 69 -10.46 -10.80 3.27
CA LYS A 69 -9.11 -11.11 3.76
C LYS A 69 -8.07 -11.06 2.68
N LYS A 70 -8.07 -9.97 1.91
CA LYS A 70 -7.12 -9.82 0.83
C LYS A 70 -6.64 -8.38 0.72
N VAL A 71 -5.50 -8.20 0.08
CA VAL A 71 -4.94 -6.88 -0.20
C VAL A 71 -5.16 -6.57 -1.67
N VAL A 72 -5.67 -5.38 -1.93
CA VAL A 72 -5.83 -4.88 -3.30
C VAL A 72 -4.77 -3.81 -3.49
N THR A 73 -3.85 -4.03 -4.43
CA THR A 73 -2.87 -3.01 -4.79
C THR A 73 -3.44 -2.21 -5.95
N GLY A 74 -3.14 -0.90 -5.96
CA GLY A 74 -3.69 -0.06 -7.00
C GLY A 74 -5.17 0.18 -6.81
N PHE A 75 -5.56 0.52 -5.59
CA PHE A 75 -6.95 0.82 -5.30
C PHE A 75 -7.44 2.00 -6.13
N VAL A 76 -8.56 1.84 -6.81
CA VAL A 76 -9.19 2.89 -7.60
C VAL A 76 -10.46 3.31 -6.88
N PRO A 77 -10.53 4.55 -6.39
CA PRO A 77 -11.74 5.00 -5.70
C PRO A 77 -12.90 5.07 -6.67
N GLN A 78 -14.06 4.63 -6.21
CA GLN A 78 -15.27 4.76 -6.98
C GLN A 78 -15.80 6.19 -6.87
N GLN A 79 -16.74 6.54 -7.70
CA GLN A 79 -17.31 7.88 -7.66
C GLN A 79 -17.84 8.22 -6.26
N GLU A 80 -18.50 7.27 -5.63
CA GLU A 80 -19.04 7.47 -4.28
C GLU A 80 -17.93 7.67 -3.26
N ASP A 81 -16.80 7.00 -3.44
CA ASP A 81 -15.66 7.18 -2.53
C ASP A 81 -15.10 8.58 -2.66
N MET A 82 -15.02 9.08 -3.89
CA MET A 82 -14.45 10.40 -4.14
C MET A 82 -15.38 11.51 -3.67
N ALA A 83 -16.68 11.28 -3.72
CA ALA A 83 -17.67 12.27 -3.31
C ALA A 83 -17.92 12.28 -1.80
N SER A 84 -17.49 11.25 -1.11
CA SER A 84 -17.76 11.10 0.31
C SER A 84 -16.87 12.01 1.15
N ASP A 85 -17.40 12.53 2.24
CA ASP A 85 -16.58 13.22 3.23
C ASP A 85 -16.55 12.44 4.55
N SER A 86 -16.94 11.17 4.50
CA SER A 86 -16.96 10.32 5.70
C SER A 86 -15.65 9.60 5.96
N TRP A 87 -14.61 9.93 5.22
CA TRP A 87 -13.28 9.35 5.46
C TRP A 87 -12.72 9.83 6.79
N PHE A 88 -11.97 8.96 7.47
CA PHE A 88 -11.32 9.36 8.71
C PHE A 88 -10.04 8.56 8.90
N GLU A 89 -9.14 9.14 9.69
CA GLU A 89 -7.86 8.51 10.00
C GLU A 89 -8.09 7.34 10.93
N THR A 90 -7.29 6.31 10.78
CA THR A 90 -7.40 5.14 11.63
C THR A 90 -6.02 4.59 11.95
N GLU A 91 -5.92 3.83 13.03
CA GLU A 91 -4.72 3.09 13.39
C GLU A 91 -5.13 1.63 13.49
N PRO A 92 -4.96 0.87 12.41
CA PRO A 92 -5.48 -0.48 12.37
C PRO A 92 -4.85 -1.38 13.43
N ASN A 93 -5.68 -2.01 14.22
CA ASN A 93 -5.23 -2.90 15.27
C ASN A 93 -4.39 -4.05 14.75
N ILE A 94 -4.70 -4.52 13.56
CA ILE A 94 -3.97 -5.64 12.99
C ILE A 94 -2.49 -5.34 12.81
N LEU A 95 -2.14 -4.06 12.66
CA LEU A 95 -0.75 -3.67 12.45
C LEU A 95 0.00 -3.39 13.76
N PHE A 96 -0.73 -3.00 14.79
CA PHE A 96 -0.10 -2.59 16.04
C PHE A 96 -0.38 -3.53 17.20
N HIS A 97 -1.16 -4.54 16.95
CA HIS A 97 -1.62 -5.45 17.98
C HIS A 97 -0.47 -6.13 18.73
N ASN A 98 0.52 -6.56 18.01
CA ASN A 98 1.64 -7.26 18.61
C ASN A 98 2.78 -6.35 18.94
N ARG A 99 2.50 -5.18 18.99
CA ARG A 99 3.32 -4.26 19.33
C ARG A 99 4.53 -3.85 18.88
N LYS A 100 5.16 -4.43 18.15
CA LYS A 100 6.28 -4.01 17.53
C LYS A 100 5.88 -3.11 16.46
N LYS A 101 6.46 -1.97 16.37
CA LYS A 101 6.16 -1.08 15.29
C LYS A 101 6.55 -1.72 13.99
N VAL A 102 5.65 -1.76 13.04
CA VAL A 102 5.87 -2.39 11.76
C VAL A 102 6.62 -1.45 10.82
N ASP A 103 7.61 -1.98 10.11
CA ASP A 103 8.27 -1.27 9.03
C ASP A 103 7.48 -1.58 7.76
N PHE A 104 6.52 -0.74 7.43
CA PHE A 104 5.63 -1.02 6.34
C PHE A 104 6.31 -1.17 4.99
N ALA A 105 7.39 -0.43 4.77
CA ALA A 105 8.07 -0.53 3.48
C ALA A 105 8.70 -1.90 3.31
N GLY A 106 9.34 -2.40 4.37
CA GLY A 106 9.98 -3.71 4.30
C GLY A 106 9.01 -4.86 4.42
N ASP A 107 8.19 -4.82 5.47
CA ASP A 107 7.34 -5.97 5.78
C ASP A 107 6.26 -6.25 4.75
N LEU A 108 5.59 -5.20 4.29
CA LEU A 108 4.51 -5.39 3.34
C LEU A 108 5.03 -5.72 1.95
N PHE A 109 6.14 -5.12 1.57
CA PHE A 109 6.67 -5.32 0.23
C PHE A 109 7.30 -6.68 0.04
N ASP A 110 7.84 -7.25 1.09
CA ASP A 110 8.40 -8.59 1.01
C ASP A 110 7.35 -9.59 0.55
N GLY A 111 6.13 -9.44 1.04
CA GLY A 111 5.06 -10.34 0.66
C GLY A 111 4.58 -10.17 -0.76
N ILE A 112 4.99 -9.09 -1.41
CA ILE A 112 4.56 -8.78 -2.77
C ILE A 112 5.69 -9.00 -3.76
N ASP A 113 6.85 -9.43 -3.31
CA ASP A 113 7.99 -9.69 -4.18
C ASP A 113 8.55 -8.48 -4.89
N ILE A 114 8.46 -7.34 -4.29
CA ILE A 114 8.96 -6.13 -4.93
C ILE A 114 10.43 -5.96 -4.67
N ILE A 115 10.83 -5.90 -3.43
CA ILE A 115 12.22 -5.74 -3.07
C ILE A 115 12.53 -6.67 -1.93
N LYS A 116 13.62 -7.38 -2.07
CA LYS A 116 14.06 -8.25 -1.01
C LYS A 116 15.47 -7.88 -0.67
N LYS A 117 15.70 -7.50 0.58
CA LYS A 117 17.05 -7.15 0.96
C LYS A 117 17.91 -8.36 0.94
N PRO A 118 19.09 -8.27 0.41
CA PRO A 118 20.00 -9.41 0.38
C PRO A 118 20.47 -9.79 1.77
#